data_b5706de0d5ecde3421bbc37bc370c3c7
#
_entry.id   b5706de0d5ecde3421bbc37bc370c3c7
#
_cell.length_a   1.000
_cell.length_b   1.000
_cell.length_c   1.000
_cell.angle_alpha   90.00
_cell.angle_beta   90.00
_cell.angle_gamma   90.00
#
_symmetry.space_group_name_H-M   'P 1'
#
loop_
_entity.id
_entity.type
_entity.pdbx_description
1 polymer ?
#
loop_
_entity_poly.entity_id
_entity_poly.type
_entity_poly.pdbx_seq_one_letter_code
_entity_poly.pdbx_strand_id
1 'polypeptide(L)'
;MVRRGLAVILALGSLGALPACQVHRAAVRLSVVRATDSPRDASVYIDEQFVGFLGVVAARGVRLPEGEHRISVEKVGYFPWDQLVVSDRTPVSITVTLRKIPD
;
A
#
# COMPACT_ATOMS: atom_id res chain seq x y z
N MET A 1 37.09 -47.80 -10.79
CA MET A 1 36.98 -47.26 -10.73
C MET A 1 36.17 -46.40 -10.59
N VAL A 2 36.00 -46.09 -10.58
CA VAL A 2 35.52 -45.38 -10.46
C VAL A 2 34.84 -44.49 -10.37
N ARG A 3 34.62 -44.23 -10.43
CA ARG A 3 34.15 -43.41 -10.37
C ARG A 3 33.34 -42.70 -10.34
N ARG A 4 33.05 -42.60 -10.37
CA ARG A 4 32.51 -42.02 -10.38
C ARG A 4 31.63 -41.30 -10.15
N GLY A 5 31.35 -41.20 -9.97
CA GLY A 5 30.66 -40.59 -9.73
C GLY A 5 30.28 -39.66 -9.54
N LEU A 6 30.19 -39.30 -9.72
CA LEU A 6 29.94 -38.40 -9.57
C LEU A 6 29.15 -37.62 -9.70
N ALA A 7 28.97 -37.49 -9.77
CA ALA A 7 28.37 -36.74 -9.94
C ALA A 7 27.38 -36.21 -9.69
N VAL A 8 27.13 -36.14 -9.61
CA VAL A 8 26.31 -35.65 -9.44
C VAL A 8 25.79 -34.72 -8.96
N ILE A 9 25.71 -34.48 -8.80
CA ILE A 9 25.30 -33.67 -8.37
C ILE A 9 24.84 -32.70 -8.44
N LEU A 10 24.81 -32.39 -8.67
CA LEU A 10 24.48 -31.48 -8.78
C LEU A 10 23.44 -30.97 -8.86
N ALA A 11 23.15 -31.06 -8.92
CA ALA A 11 22.24 -30.68 -9.10
C ALA A 11 21.56 -29.99 -8.40
N LEU A 12 21.46 -29.99 -8.14
CA LEU A 12 20.84 -29.40 -7.56
C LEU A 12 20.54 -28.36 -7.46
N GLY A 13 20.71 -27.98 -7.47
CA GLY A 13 20.53 -27.06 -7.27
C GLY A 13 19.77 -26.28 -7.62
N SER A 14 19.61 -26.21 -8.03
CA SER A 14 19.00 -25.49 -8.43
C SER A 14 17.93 -25.15 -8.09
N LEU A 15 17.63 -25.30 -7.85
CA LEU A 15 16.67 -24.96 -7.63
C LEU A 15 16.31 -23.96 -7.24
N GLY A 16 16.30 -23.71 -7.16
CA GLY A 16 15.93 -23.00 -6.81
C GLY A 16 15.50 -21.98 -6.84
N ALA A 17 15.48 -21.65 -7.06
CA ALA A 17 15.21 -20.70 -7.12
C ALA A 17 14.19 -20.17 -7.18
N LEU A 18 13.79 -20.14 -7.13
CA LEU A 18 13.03 -19.66 -7.25
C LEU A 18 12.56 -18.73 -7.17
N PRO A 19 12.45 -18.37 -7.34
CA PRO A 19 12.03 -17.43 -7.50
C PRO A 19 11.10 -16.82 -7.40
N ALA A 20 10.77 -17.08 -7.68
CA ALA A 20 9.88 -16.78 -7.54
C ALA A 20 9.45 -15.68 -7.05
N CYS A 21 9.67 -15.58 -6.46
CA CYS A 21 9.38 -14.57 -5.85
C CYS A 21 9.02 -13.52 -6.54
N GLN A 22 8.97 -13.69 -7.49
CA GLN A 22 8.77 -12.75 -8.20
C GLN A 22 7.50 -12.30 -8.36
N VAL A 23 6.66 -12.51 -7.61
CA VAL A 23 5.37 -11.98 -7.75
C VAL A 23 5.40 -10.55 -7.46
N HIS A 24 5.52 -9.76 -8.48
CA HIS A 24 5.37 -8.37 -8.34
C HIS A 24 3.95 -8.05 -8.47
N ARG A 25 3.35 -7.60 -7.44
CA ARG A 25 2.06 -7.03 -7.57
C ARG A 25 2.22 -5.66 -8.13
N ALA A 26 1.50 -5.38 -9.18
CA ALA A 26 1.52 -4.06 -9.77
C ALA A 26 0.97 -3.07 -8.77
N ALA A 27 1.76 -2.06 -8.45
CA ALA A 27 1.32 -0.99 -7.57
C ALA A 27 0.92 0.20 -8.42
N VAL A 28 -0.20 0.82 -8.08
CA VAL A 28 -0.64 2.02 -8.77
C VAL A 28 -0.57 3.20 -7.82
N ARG A 29 -0.64 4.37 -8.39
CA ARG A 29 -0.63 5.59 -7.59
C ARG A 29 -2.02 5.84 -7.05
N LEU A 30 -2.10 6.00 -5.75
CA LEU A 30 -3.30 6.49 -5.09
C LEU A 30 -3.15 7.99 -4.92
N SER A 31 -4.01 8.76 -5.56
CA SER A 31 -4.04 10.20 -5.42
C SER A 31 -5.07 10.55 -4.36
N VAL A 32 -4.63 11.29 -3.35
CA VAL A 32 -5.52 11.70 -2.27
C VAL A 32 -5.76 13.20 -2.40
N VAL A 33 -7.02 13.57 -2.51
CA VAL A 33 -7.41 14.97 -2.59
C VAL A 33 -7.93 15.38 -1.22
N ARG A 34 -7.31 16.39 -0.64
CA ARG A 34 -7.72 16.90 0.66
C ARG A 34 -8.77 17.98 0.44
N ALA A 35 -9.95 17.79 0.98
CA ALA A 35 -10.96 18.83 0.93
C ALA A 35 -10.47 20.05 1.72
N THR A 36 -10.93 21.22 1.30
CA THR A 36 -10.40 22.49 1.79
C THR A 36 -10.41 22.61 3.30
N ASP A 37 -11.48 22.13 3.94
CA ASP A 37 -11.62 22.26 5.38
C ASP A 37 -11.00 21.15 6.17
N SER A 38 -10.39 20.18 5.54
CA SER A 38 -9.80 19.04 6.24
C SER A 38 -8.38 19.40 6.71
N PRO A 39 -8.04 19.07 7.95
CA PRO A 39 -6.73 19.44 8.47
C PRO A 39 -5.59 18.69 7.79
N ARG A 40 -4.51 19.38 7.56
CA ARG A 40 -3.36 18.77 6.88
C ARG A 40 -2.61 17.79 7.78
N ASP A 41 -2.74 17.94 9.09
CA ASP A 41 -2.02 17.10 10.03
C ASP A 41 -2.83 15.91 10.51
N ALA A 42 -3.91 15.59 9.80
CA ALA A 42 -4.63 14.36 10.07
C ALA A 42 -3.77 13.17 9.67
N SER A 43 -3.90 12.07 10.40
CA SER A 43 -3.10 10.88 10.16
C SER A 43 -3.78 9.98 9.15
N VAL A 44 -3.05 9.52 8.16
CA VAL A 44 -3.57 8.64 7.11
C VAL A 44 -3.02 7.23 7.33
N TYR A 45 -3.93 6.26 7.29
CA TYR A 45 -3.59 4.85 7.46
C TYR A 45 -4.08 4.07 6.26
N ILE A 46 -3.28 3.11 5.83
CA ILE A 46 -3.69 2.14 4.81
C ILE A 46 -3.56 0.76 5.44
N ASP A 47 -4.67 0.03 5.49
CA ASP A 47 -4.73 -1.29 6.13
C ASP A 47 -4.19 -1.20 7.56
N GLU A 48 -4.55 -0.11 8.24
CA GLU A 48 -4.20 0.13 9.65
C GLU A 48 -2.74 0.47 9.87
N GLN A 49 -1.99 0.74 8.81
CA GLN A 49 -0.60 1.17 8.95
C GLN A 49 -0.48 2.64 8.62
N PHE A 50 0.18 3.39 9.49
CA PHE A 50 0.37 4.82 9.29
C PHE A 50 1.27 5.06 8.08
N VAL A 51 0.81 5.89 7.14
CA VAL A 51 1.58 6.18 5.94
C VAL A 51 1.98 7.64 5.84
N GLY A 52 1.44 8.50 6.67
CA GLY A 52 1.82 9.91 6.66
C GLY A 52 0.68 10.82 7.04
N PHE A 53 0.96 12.11 7.06
CA PHE A 53 -0.07 13.10 7.35
C PHE A 53 -0.79 13.48 6.06
N LEU A 54 -2.03 13.86 6.21
CA LEU A 54 -2.90 14.09 5.06
C LEU A 54 -2.32 15.10 4.05
N GLY A 55 -1.75 16.18 4.53
CA GLY A 55 -1.16 17.17 3.63
C GLY A 55 -0.02 16.62 2.79
N VAL A 56 0.80 15.76 3.38
CA VAL A 56 1.92 15.14 2.68
C VAL A 56 1.44 14.07 1.71
N VAL A 57 0.50 13.25 2.16
CA VAL A 57 -0.06 12.20 1.30
C VAL A 57 -0.78 12.82 0.11
N ALA A 58 -1.51 13.92 0.33
CA ALA A 58 -2.19 14.60 -0.76
C ALA A 58 -1.19 15.18 -1.78
N ALA A 59 -0.05 15.67 -1.30
CA ALA A 59 0.94 16.27 -2.19
C ALA A 59 1.72 15.21 -2.97
N ARG A 60 2.01 14.08 -2.36
CA ARG A 60 2.90 13.08 -2.97
C ARG A 60 2.21 11.87 -3.54
N GLY A 61 1.00 11.57 -3.05
CA GLY A 61 0.35 10.33 -3.39
C GLY A 61 0.98 9.15 -2.67
N VAL A 62 0.42 7.98 -2.86
CA VAL A 62 0.88 6.75 -2.19
C VAL A 62 0.83 5.63 -3.20
N ARG A 63 1.76 4.70 -3.11
CA ARG A 63 1.71 3.50 -3.94
C ARG A 63 0.76 2.51 -3.27
N LEU A 64 -0.17 2.00 -4.04
CA LEU A 64 -1.18 1.09 -3.55
C LEU A 64 -1.04 -0.23 -4.29
N PRO A 65 -0.66 -1.32 -3.60
CA PRO A 65 -0.58 -2.61 -4.26
C PRO A 65 -1.93 -3.07 -4.76
N GLU A 66 -1.92 -3.98 -5.70
CA GLU A 66 -3.15 -4.53 -6.24
C GLU A 66 -3.96 -5.20 -5.13
N GLY A 67 -5.27 -5.06 -5.16
CA GLY A 67 -6.17 -5.69 -4.21
C GLY A 67 -7.02 -4.67 -3.48
N GLU A 68 -7.72 -5.14 -2.47
CA GLU A 68 -8.61 -4.31 -1.67
C GLU A 68 -7.87 -3.73 -0.48
N HIS A 69 -8.04 -2.45 -0.25
CA HIS A 69 -7.37 -1.76 0.85
C HIS A 69 -8.34 -0.83 1.56
N ARG A 70 -8.15 -0.69 2.85
CA ARG A 70 -8.93 0.26 3.64
C ARG A 70 -8.07 1.49 3.90
N ILE A 71 -8.57 2.64 3.51
CA ILE A 71 -7.90 3.91 3.74
C ILE A 71 -8.64 4.60 4.88
N SER A 72 -7.93 4.97 5.93
CA SER A 72 -8.52 5.63 7.09
C SER A 72 -7.78 6.93 7.37
N VAL A 73 -8.52 7.94 7.81
CA VAL A 73 -7.92 9.22 8.16
C VAL A 73 -8.52 9.65 9.49
N GLU A 74 -7.65 10.03 10.43
CA GLU A 74 -8.06 10.36 11.78
C GLU A 74 -7.41 11.63 12.27
N LYS A 75 -8.17 12.40 13.01
CA LYS A 75 -7.67 13.60 13.67
C LYS A 75 -8.51 13.83 14.93
N VAL A 76 -7.85 14.11 16.03
CA VAL A 76 -8.57 14.43 17.27
C VAL A 76 -9.48 15.62 17.03
N GLY A 77 -10.73 15.50 17.45
CA GLY A 77 -11.72 16.55 17.25
C GLY A 77 -12.49 16.44 15.96
N TYR A 78 -12.22 15.42 15.16
CA TYR A 78 -12.92 15.19 13.90
C TYR A 78 -13.48 13.78 13.87
N PHE A 79 -14.55 13.59 13.11
CA PHE A 79 -15.07 12.24 12.89
C PHE A 79 -14.08 11.46 12.05
N PRO A 80 -13.84 10.20 12.39
CA PRO A 80 -12.94 9.39 11.55
C PRO A 80 -13.54 9.20 10.15
N TRP A 81 -12.67 9.12 9.18
CA TRP A 81 -13.05 8.92 7.79
C TRP A 81 -12.41 7.63 7.32
N ASP A 82 -13.16 6.80 6.62
CA ASP A 82 -12.53 5.63 6.00
C ASP A 82 -13.28 5.25 4.73
N GLN A 83 -12.59 4.52 3.88
CA GLN A 83 -13.14 4.08 2.61
C GLN A 83 -12.38 2.86 2.13
N LEU A 84 -13.11 1.89 1.59
CA LEU A 84 -12.50 0.75 0.93
C LEU A 84 -12.19 1.13 -0.50
N VAL A 85 -11.00 0.75 -0.94
CA VAL A 85 -10.52 1.06 -2.28
C VAL A 85 -10.03 -0.23 -2.91
N VAL A 86 -10.41 -0.47 -4.14
CA VAL A 86 -9.91 -1.62 -4.90
C VAL A 86 -8.91 -1.11 -5.92
N SER A 87 -7.69 -1.61 -5.84
CA SER A 87 -6.64 -1.28 -6.80
C SER A 87 -6.56 -2.41 -7.83
N ASP A 88 -6.82 -2.07 -9.08
CA ASP A 88 -6.87 -3.07 -10.15
C ASP A 88 -6.04 -2.63 -11.34
N ARG A 89 -4.87 -2.06 -11.07
CA ARG A 89 -3.91 -1.63 -12.10
C ARG A 89 -4.21 -0.28 -12.69
N THR A 90 -5.31 0.35 -12.32
CA THR A 90 -5.58 1.72 -12.77
C THR A 90 -5.37 2.67 -11.60
N PRO A 91 -4.84 3.87 -11.85
CA PRO A 91 -4.68 4.83 -10.77
C PRO A 91 -6.01 5.14 -10.11
N VAL A 92 -5.97 5.33 -8.81
CA VAL A 92 -7.16 5.59 -8.01
C VAL A 92 -7.06 6.98 -7.42
N SER A 93 -8.18 7.68 -7.38
CA SER A 93 -8.25 9.00 -6.76
C SER A 93 -9.38 9.01 -5.76
N ILE A 94 -9.10 9.49 -4.56
CA ILE A 94 -10.11 9.61 -3.51
C ILE A 94 -10.07 11.01 -2.94
N THR A 95 -11.21 11.47 -2.45
CA THR A 95 -11.31 12.76 -1.80
C THR A 95 -11.61 12.55 -0.32
N VAL A 96 -10.78 13.11 0.53
CA VAL A 96 -10.93 12.97 1.97
C VAL A 96 -11.53 14.25 2.53
N THR A 97 -12.66 14.12 3.20
CA THR A 97 -13.33 15.24 3.85
C THR A 97 -13.55 14.89 5.32
N LEU A 98 -12.84 15.55 6.19
CA LEU A 98 -13.02 15.34 7.63
C LEU A 98 -14.03 16.36 8.17
N ARG A 99 -14.90 15.88 9.03
CA ARG A 99 -15.95 16.70 9.60
C ARG A 99 -15.66 16.90 11.07
N LYS A 100 -15.67 18.15 11.49
CA LYS A 100 -15.38 18.48 12.88
C LYS A 100 -16.49 17.99 13.78
N ILE A 101 -16.12 17.44 14.91
CA ILE A 101 -17.09 17.02 15.92
C ILE A 101 -17.58 18.27 16.64
N PRO A 102 -18.89 18.51 16.73
CA PRO A 102 -19.40 19.69 17.42
C PRO A 102 -19.08 19.63 18.90
N ASP A 103 -18.92 20.79 19.51
CA ASP A 103 -18.65 20.90 20.93
C ASP A 103 -19.92 20.66 21.74
#